data_3d011715f42251a3d2fd3e99c56bedcd
#
_entry.id   3d011715f42251a3d2fd3e99c56bedcd
#
_cell.length_a   1.000
_cell.length_b   1.000
_cell.length_c   1.000
_cell.angle_alpha   90.00
_cell.angle_beta   90.00
_cell.angle_gamma   90.00
#
_symmetry.space_group_name_H-M   'P 1'
#
loop_
_entity.id
_entity.type
_entity.pdbx_description
1 polymer ?
#
loop_
_entity_poly.entity_id
_entity_poly.type
_entity_poly.pdbx_seq_one_letter_code
_entity_poly.pdbx_strand_id
1 'polypeptide(L)'
;VTTPHIIRHCYAVEAVMRRLAEKLEPEKIDDWGIAGLLHDLDNDLVDWESDMSVHGPKTVEVMKVEGIGNEQMYRAILAHNPANGSKIESTFERAMYAADPITGFINAIALVYPDKKIKSVKVKSIVKRMKETRFAAGANREAMKSIELLDISFEEFAELALNAMCEIDTVLEL
;
A
#
# COMPACT_ATOMS: atom_id res chain seq x y z
N VAL A 1 10.67 -6.71 10.45
CA VAL A 1 9.71 -5.77 11.06
C VAL A 1 9.12 -6.41 12.32
N THR A 2 9.18 -5.70 13.42
CA THR A 2 8.65 -6.13 14.72
C THR A 2 7.51 -5.23 15.21
N THR A 3 7.36 -4.08 14.61
CA THR A 3 6.35 -3.07 14.96
C THR A 3 4.95 -3.53 14.53
N PRO A 4 4.01 -3.82 15.47
CA PRO A 4 2.75 -4.49 15.15
C PRO A 4 1.87 -3.77 14.13
N HIS A 5 1.79 -2.42 14.18
CA HIS A 5 0.97 -1.68 13.23
C HIS A 5 1.57 -1.67 11.80
N ILE A 6 2.91 -1.75 11.67
CA ILE A 6 3.57 -1.91 10.36
C ILE A 6 3.32 -3.30 9.79
N ILE A 7 3.37 -4.34 10.63
CA ILE A 7 3.03 -5.71 10.20
C ILE A 7 1.59 -5.76 9.64
N ARG A 8 0.63 -5.16 10.34
CA ARG A 8 -0.76 -5.07 9.85
C ARG A 8 -0.87 -4.27 8.56
N HIS A 9 -0.13 -3.16 8.45
CA HIS A 9 -0.06 -2.39 7.22
C HIS A 9 0.47 -3.23 6.05
N CYS A 10 1.55 -3.98 6.23
CA CYS A 10 2.08 -4.90 5.22
C CYS A 10 1.03 -5.93 4.75
N TYR A 11 0.27 -6.53 5.66
CA TYR A 11 -0.83 -7.43 5.29
C TYR A 11 -1.94 -6.72 4.51
N ALA A 12 -2.28 -5.49 4.88
CA ALA A 12 -3.27 -4.70 4.15
C ALA A 12 -2.79 -4.39 2.73
N VAL A 13 -1.53 -3.99 2.56
CA VAL A 13 -0.95 -3.72 1.23
C VAL A 13 -0.85 -5.00 0.41
N GLU A 14 -0.45 -6.14 0.99
CA GLU A 14 -0.50 -7.44 0.32
C GLU A 14 -1.89 -7.74 -0.25
N ALA A 15 -2.93 -7.63 0.58
CA ALA A 15 -4.30 -7.93 0.18
C ALA A 15 -4.76 -7.03 -0.98
N VAL A 16 -4.50 -5.74 -0.90
CA VAL A 16 -4.83 -4.78 -1.97
C VAL A 16 -4.04 -5.06 -3.25
N MET A 17 -2.75 -5.35 -3.15
CA MET A 17 -1.90 -5.66 -4.30
C MET A 17 -2.34 -6.94 -5.02
N ARG A 18 -2.73 -7.99 -4.29
CA ARG A 18 -3.28 -9.21 -4.89
C ARG A 18 -4.55 -8.92 -5.68
N ARG A 19 -5.47 -8.12 -5.13
CA ARG A 19 -6.71 -7.72 -5.83
C ARG A 19 -6.46 -6.85 -7.06
N LEU A 20 -5.47 -5.95 -7.00
CA LEU A 20 -5.06 -5.19 -8.17
C LEU A 20 -4.45 -6.08 -9.26
N ALA A 21 -3.61 -7.05 -8.86
CA ALA A 21 -3.04 -8.02 -9.79
C ALA A 21 -4.11 -8.88 -10.48
N GLU A 22 -5.11 -9.38 -9.75
CA GLU A 22 -6.23 -10.12 -10.34
C GLU A 22 -6.90 -9.37 -11.50
N LYS A 23 -6.94 -8.03 -11.41
CA LYS A 23 -7.53 -7.18 -12.42
C LYS A 23 -6.56 -6.81 -13.56
N LEU A 24 -5.30 -6.55 -13.25
CA LEU A 24 -4.34 -5.92 -14.15
C LEU A 24 -3.31 -6.90 -14.76
N GLU A 25 -2.79 -7.82 -13.96
CA GLU A 25 -1.75 -8.81 -14.33
C GLU A 25 -2.00 -10.14 -13.57
N PRO A 26 -3.07 -10.89 -13.89
CA PRO A 26 -3.48 -12.04 -13.08
C PRO A 26 -2.46 -13.18 -13.02
N GLU A 27 -1.53 -13.23 -13.96
CA GLU A 27 -0.43 -14.19 -13.95
C GLU A 27 0.67 -13.86 -12.91
N LYS A 28 0.60 -12.68 -12.26
CA LYS A 28 1.60 -12.18 -11.31
C LYS A 28 1.04 -11.92 -9.90
N ILE A 29 -0.10 -12.50 -9.55
CA ILE A 29 -0.77 -12.27 -8.25
C ILE A 29 0.19 -12.49 -7.07
N ASP A 30 1.00 -13.56 -7.12
CA ASP A 30 1.93 -13.86 -6.05
C ASP A 30 3.08 -12.85 -5.97
N ASP A 31 3.65 -12.44 -7.10
CA ASP A 31 4.70 -11.42 -7.13
C ASP A 31 4.21 -10.09 -6.54
N TRP A 32 3.00 -9.67 -6.94
CA TRP A 32 2.39 -8.46 -6.44
C TRP A 32 2.07 -8.53 -4.95
N GLY A 33 1.53 -9.67 -4.50
CA GLY A 33 1.23 -9.90 -3.08
C GLY A 33 2.50 -9.89 -2.22
N ILE A 34 3.53 -10.64 -2.63
CA ILE A 34 4.80 -10.70 -1.88
C ILE A 34 5.49 -9.32 -1.84
N ALA A 35 5.47 -8.57 -2.94
CA ALA A 35 6.02 -7.22 -2.93
C ALA A 35 5.25 -6.32 -1.96
N GLY A 36 3.92 -6.39 -1.93
CA GLY A 36 3.08 -5.66 -0.97
C GLY A 36 3.35 -6.05 0.47
N LEU A 37 3.54 -7.34 0.75
CA LEU A 37 3.86 -7.85 2.08
C LEU A 37 5.22 -7.37 2.60
N LEU A 38 6.20 -7.23 1.71
CA LEU A 38 7.59 -6.97 2.09
C LEU A 38 8.04 -5.52 1.88
N HIS A 39 7.20 -4.62 1.29
CA HIS A 39 7.64 -3.29 0.88
C HIS A 39 8.27 -2.47 2.01
N ASP A 40 7.77 -2.62 3.22
CA ASP A 40 8.21 -1.93 4.45
C ASP A 40 9.14 -2.78 5.34
N LEU A 41 9.79 -3.82 4.79
CA LEU A 41 10.66 -4.71 5.56
C LEU A 41 11.77 -3.94 6.30
N ASP A 42 12.24 -2.84 5.75
CA ASP A 42 13.29 -2.02 6.31
C ASP A 42 12.82 -0.95 7.32
N ASN A 43 11.52 -0.86 7.58
CA ASN A 43 10.97 0.17 8.46
C ASN A 43 11.67 0.26 9.84
N ASP A 44 12.00 -0.90 10.43
CA ASP A 44 12.68 -0.98 11.72
C ASP A 44 14.23 -1.07 11.57
N LEU A 45 14.77 -1.02 10.35
CA LEU A 45 16.20 -1.23 10.05
C LEU A 45 16.93 0.05 9.67
N VAL A 46 16.19 1.09 9.24
CA VAL A 46 16.76 2.36 8.75
C VAL A 46 16.13 3.55 9.49
N ASP A 47 16.87 4.65 9.56
CA ASP A 47 16.39 5.91 10.13
C ASP A 47 15.72 6.75 9.01
N TRP A 48 14.57 6.29 8.53
CA TRP A 48 13.80 6.94 7.45
C TRP A 48 13.20 8.30 7.89
N GLU A 49 13.05 8.55 9.19
CA GLU A 49 12.58 9.85 9.69
C GLU A 49 13.63 10.95 9.45
N SER A 50 14.90 10.61 9.52
CA SER A 50 16.01 11.53 9.23
C SER A 50 16.34 11.62 7.75
N ASP A 51 16.20 10.51 7.01
CA ASP A 51 16.46 10.43 5.59
C ASP A 51 15.52 9.44 4.90
N MET A 52 14.46 9.95 4.31
CA MET A 52 13.47 9.13 3.61
C MET A 52 14.06 8.36 2.41
N SER A 53 15.19 8.79 1.86
CA SER A 53 15.79 8.13 0.69
C SER A 53 16.32 6.72 0.96
N VAL A 54 16.56 6.37 2.22
CA VAL A 54 17.07 5.04 2.60
C VAL A 54 15.97 3.99 2.71
N HIS A 55 14.70 4.42 2.78
CA HIS A 55 13.53 3.55 2.88
C HIS A 55 13.15 2.96 1.51
N GLY A 56 13.04 1.66 1.46
CA GLY A 56 12.87 0.84 0.24
C GLY A 56 14.18 0.21 -0.25
N PRO A 57 15.29 0.95 -0.43
CA PRO A 57 16.56 0.35 -0.86
C PRO A 57 17.07 -0.75 0.09
N LYS A 58 16.92 -0.58 1.40
CA LYS A 58 17.36 -1.60 2.36
C LYS A 58 16.48 -2.84 2.33
N THR A 59 15.19 -2.70 2.08
CA THR A 59 14.29 -3.83 1.81
C THR A 59 14.81 -4.66 0.62
N VAL A 60 15.09 -3.99 -0.51
CA VAL A 60 15.59 -4.68 -1.72
C VAL A 60 16.94 -5.35 -1.49
N GLU A 61 17.85 -4.72 -0.74
CA GLU A 61 19.12 -5.32 -0.35
C GLU A 61 18.91 -6.64 0.42
N VAL A 62 18.05 -6.62 1.44
CA VAL A 62 17.74 -7.81 2.24
C VAL A 62 17.12 -8.91 1.37
N MET A 63 16.14 -8.57 0.53
CA MET A 63 15.49 -9.53 -0.34
C MET A 63 16.49 -10.20 -1.32
N LYS A 64 17.41 -9.42 -1.88
CA LYS A 64 18.46 -9.96 -2.76
C LYS A 64 19.41 -10.92 -2.04
N VAL A 65 19.80 -10.59 -0.81
CA VAL A 65 20.66 -11.46 0.01
C VAL A 65 19.95 -12.77 0.35
N GLU A 66 18.67 -12.72 0.66
CA GLU A 66 17.86 -13.90 0.98
C GLU A 66 17.37 -14.68 -0.28
N GLY A 67 17.64 -14.19 -1.47
CA GLY A 67 17.21 -14.81 -2.73
C GLY A 67 15.69 -14.75 -2.95
N ILE A 68 15.01 -13.75 -2.40
CA ILE A 68 13.56 -13.55 -2.49
C ILE A 68 13.27 -12.52 -3.56
N GLY A 69 12.33 -12.83 -4.47
CA GLY A 69 11.80 -11.90 -5.46
C GLY A 69 12.57 -11.83 -6.76
N ASN A 70 12.26 -10.83 -7.57
CA ASN A 70 12.81 -10.58 -8.89
C ASN A 70 12.89 -9.06 -9.16
N GLU A 71 13.51 -8.68 -10.29
CA GLU A 71 13.72 -7.26 -10.62
C GLU A 71 12.42 -6.45 -10.70
N GLN A 72 11.29 -7.03 -11.13
CA GLN A 72 10.01 -6.32 -11.18
C GLN A 72 9.49 -6.04 -9.77
N MET A 73 9.59 -7.00 -8.86
CA MET A 73 9.24 -6.82 -7.44
C MET A 73 10.12 -5.75 -6.77
N TYR A 74 11.43 -5.80 -7.01
CA TYR A 74 12.36 -4.81 -6.44
C TYR A 74 12.03 -3.39 -6.90
N ARG A 75 11.73 -3.21 -8.19
CA ARG A 75 11.33 -1.90 -8.74
C ARG A 75 10.00 -1.44 -8.18
N ALA A 76 9.02 -2.33 -8.03
CA ALA A 76 7.73 -2.00 -7.42
C ALA A 76 7.90 -1.58 -5.95
N ILE A 77 8.73 -2.28 -5.18
CA ILE A 77 9.06 -1.92 -3.80
C ILE A 77 9.73 -0.54 -3.76
N LEU A 78 10.73 -0.27 -4.58
CA LEU A 78 11.37 1.05 -4.63
C LEU A 78 10.38 2.17 -5.00
N ALA A 79 9.43 1.88 -5.88
CA ALA A 79 8.47 2.85 -6.38
C ALA A 79 7.45 3.34 -5.34
N HIS A 80 7.22 2.60 -4.21
CA HIS A 80 6.32 3.07 -3.16
C HIS A 80 6.83 4.36 -2.51
N ASN A 81 8.15 4.56 -2.49
CA ASN A 81 8.80 5.75 -1.93
C ASN A 81 9.70 6.45 -2.96
N PRO A 82 9.19 7.35 -3.80
CA PRO A 82 10.01 8.05 -4.81
C PRO A 82 11.15 8.91 -4.25
N ALA A 83 11.18 9.18 -2.94
CA ALA A 83 12.29 9.92 -2.31
C ALA A 83 13.63 9.22 -2.45
N ASN A 84 13.64 7.90 -2.68
CA ASN A 84 14.86 7.12 -2.97
C ASN A 84 15.40 7.33 -4.41
N GLY A 85 14.75 8.17 -5.23
CA GLY A 85 15.14 8.48 -6.61
C GLY A 85 14.57 7.50 -7.65
N SER A 86 13.76 6.52 -7.25
CA SER A 86 13.12 5.59 -8.19
C SER A 86 12.08 6.29 -9.07
N LYS A 87 11.89 5.74 -10.27
CA LYS A 87 10.84 6.17 -11.18
C LYS A 87 9.68 5.18 -11.14
N ILE A 88 8.52 5.64 -11.61
CA ILE A 88 7.31 4.83 -11.74
C ILE A 88 7.01 4.67 -13.23
N GLU A 89 7.36 3.52 -13.81
CA GLU A 89 7.34 3.28 -15.24
C GLU A 89 6.42 2.12 -15.67
N SER A 90 6.10 1.21 -14.73
CA SER A 90 5.25 0.04 -15.01
C SER A 90 3.92 0.08 -14.27
N THR A 91 2.98 -0.77 -14.71
CA THR A 91 1.69 -1.01 -14.05
C THR A 91 1.88 -1.45 -12.60
N PHE A 92 2.80 -2.39 -12.37
CA PHE A 92 3.11 -2.90 -11.04
C PHE A 92 3.64 -1.80 -10.09
N GLU A 93 4.60 -1.00 -10.56
CA GLU A 93 5.14 0.13 -9.80
C GLU A 93 4.07 1.16 -9.46
N ARG A 94 3.20 1.49 -10.42
CA ARG A 94 2.08 2.43 -10.21
C ARG A 94 1.08 1.90 -9.20
N ALA A 95 0.74 0.63 -9.30
CA ALA A 95 -0.17 -0.03 -8.37
C ALA A 95 0.40 0.00 -6.94
N MET A 96 1.67 -0.32 -6.76
CA MET A 96 2.33 -0.27 -5.44
C MET A 96 2.33 1.13 -4.86
N TYR A 97 2.69 2.14 -5.65
CA TYR A 97 2.70 3.55 -5.24
C TYR A 97 1.33 4.04 -4.79
N ALA A 98 0.24 3.52 -5.38
CA ALA A 98 -1.12 3.88 -4.97
C ALA A 98 -1.64 3.04 -3.79
N ALA A 99 -1.26 1.75 -3.73
CA ALA A 99 -1.77 0.78 -2.75
C ALA A 99 -1.23 1.04 -1.33
N ASP A 100 0.02 1.47 -1.21
CA ASP A 100 0.61 1.78 0.09
C ASP A 100 -0.24 2.83 0.85
N PRO A 101 -0.41 4.07 0.38
CA PRO A 101 -1.10 5.09 1.17
C PRO A 101 -2.61 4.86 1.34
N ILE A 102 -3.29 4.13 0.44
CA ILE A 102 -4.73 3.93 0.57
C ILE A 102 -5.08 3.04 1.75
N THR A 103 -4.24 2.07 2.10
CA THR A 103 -4.50 1.18 3.24
C THR A 103 -4.47 1.95 4.55
N GLY A 104 -3.46 2.78 4.77
CA GLY A 104 -3.39 3.67 5.93
C GLY A 104 -4.53 4.70 5.95
N PHE A 105 -4.94 5.19 4.80
CA PHE A 105 -6.05 6.13 4.67
C PHE A 105 -7.40 5.49 5.06
N ILE A 106 -7.68 4.26 4.60
CA ILE A 106 -8.89 3.50 4.96
C ILE A 106 -8.88 3.15 6.45
N ASN A 107 -7.73 2.74 6.97
CA ASN A 107 -7.55 2.48 8.40
C ASN A 107 -7.89 3.72 9.25
N ALA A 108 -7.35 4.89 8.89
CA ALA A 108 -7.67 6.14 9.58
C ALA A 108 -9.17 6.47 9.54
N ILE A 109 -9.87 6.13 8.44
CA ILE A 109 -11.31 6.30 8.34
C ILE A 109 -12.04 5.34 9.27
N ALA A 110 -11.65 4.05 9.32
CA ALA A 110 -12.24 3.06 10.22
C ALA A 110 -12.16 3.51 11.68
N LEU A 111 -11.02 4.04 12.11
CA LEU A 111 -10.79 4.49 13.48
C LEU A 111 -11.67 5.66 13.93
N VAL A 112 -12.26 6.44 13.01
CA VAL A 112 -13.21 7.52 13.37
C VAL A 112 -14.67 7.06 13.33
N TYR A 113 -14.95 5.84 12.91
CA TYR A 113 -16.28 5.24 13.06
C TYR A 113 -16.53 4.87 14.53
N PRO A 114 -17.79 4.91 15.01
CA PRO A 114 -18.10 4.63 16.42
C PRO A 114 -17.65 3.25 16.90
N ASP A 115 -17.75 2.25 16.03
CA ASP A 115 -17.38 0.85 16.31
C ASP A 115 -15.93 0.52 15.92
N LYS A 116 -15.24 1.46 15.28
CA LYS A 116 -13.85 1.33 14.80
C LYS A 116 -13.61 0.10 13.92
N LYS A 117 -14.65 -0.36 13.18
CA LYS A 117 -14.58 -1.54 12.34
C LYS A 117 -14.47 -1.16 10.85
N ILE A 118 -13.55 -1.81 10.16
CA ILE A 118 -13.34 -1.58 8.73
C ILE A 118 -14.59 -1.94 7.91
N LYS A 119 -15.32 -2.98 8.31
CA LYS A 119 -16.59 -3.40 7.67
C LYS A 119 -17.70 -2.34 7.72
N SER A 120 -17.60 -1.38 8.61
CA SER A 120 -18.55 -0.27 8.73
C SER A 120 -18.22 0.89 7.78
N VAL A 121 -16.99 0.95 7.28
CA VAL A 121 -16.55 1.99 6.34
C VAL A 121 -17.34 1.89 5.03
N LYS A 122 -17.69 3.06 4.47
CA LYS A 122 -18.38 3.16 3.18
C LYS A 122 -17.44 3.78 2.13
N VAL A 123 -17.48 3.27 0.90
CA VAL A 123 -16.72 3.82 -0.22
C VAL A 123 -16.95 5.33 -0.37
N LYS A 124 -18.19 5.78 -0.25
CA LYS A 124 -18.54 7.22 -0.27
C LYS A 124 -17.80 8.04 0.81
N SER A 125 -17.52 7.45 1.97
CA SER A 125 -16.73 8.11 3.02
C SER A 125 -15.28 8.25 2.61
N ILE A 126 -14.69 7.24 1.94
CA ILE A 126 -13.32 7.29 1.42
C ILE A 126 -13.21 8.40 0.38
N VAL A 127 -14.10 8.40 -0.61
CA VAL A 127 -14.13 9.42 -1.68
C VAL A 127 -14.33 10.84 -1.11
N LYS A 128 -15.22 11.00 -0.12
CA LYS A 128 -15.44 12.29 0.54
C LYS A 128 -14.18 12.76 1.28
N ARG A 129 -13.56 11.89 2.07
CA ARG A 129 -12.37 12.19 2.87
C ARG A 129 -11.15 12.57 2.02
N MET A 130 -11.07 12.10 0.80
CA MET A 130 -10.02 12.53 -0.15
C MET A 130 -9.98 14.06 -0.35
N LYS A 131 -11.11 14.74 -0.21
CA LYS A 131 -11.22 16.20 -0.34
C LYS A 131 -10.88 16.94 0.95
N GLU A 132 -10.80 16.24 2.08
CA GLU A 132 -10.56 16.80 3.41
C GLU A 132 -9.06 16.75 3.73
N THR A 133 -8.29 17.73 3.29
CA THR A 133 -6.82 17.74 3.37
C THR A 133 -6.25 17.66 4.79
N ARG A 134 -7.02 18.07 5.81
CA ARG A 134 -6.62 17.99 7.22
C ARG A 134 -6.82 16.59 7.81
N PHE A 135 -7.72 15.79 7.24
CA PHE A 135 -7.94 14.42 7.69
C PHE A 135 -6.82 13.53 7.15
N ALA A 136 -6.18 12.72 8.01
CA ALA A 136 -5.04 11.88 7.64
C ALA A 136 -4.05 12.66 6.74
N ALA A 137 -3.56 13.81 7.22
CA ALA A 137 -2.79 14.77 6.43
C ALA A 137 -1.49 14.19 5.87
N GLY A 138 -0.93 13.15 6.52
CA GLY A 138 0.25 12.43 6.04
C GLY A 138 -0.02 11.46 4.87
N ALA A 139 -1.28 11.14 4.56
CA ALA A 139 -1.58 10.23 3.46
C ALA A 139 -1.36 10.91 2.10
N ASN A 140 -0.55 10.29 1.24
CA ASN A 140 -0.21 10.80 -0.08
C ASN A 140 -1.39 10.65 -1.06
N ARG A 141 -2.20 11.70 -1.18
CA ARG A 141 -3.39 11.72 -2.05
C ARG A 141 -3.07 11.68 -3.53
N GLU A 142 -1.94 12.25 -3.92
CA GLU A 142 -1.46 12.19 -5.30
C GLU A 142 -1.13 10.75 -5.69
N ALA A 143 -0.43 10.05 -4.82
CA ALA A 143 -0.12 8.63 -5.02
C ALA A 143 -1.40 7.80 -5.17
N MET A 144 -2.35 7.93 -4.25
CA MET A 144 -3.63 7.22 -4.33
C MET A 144 -4.39 7.51 -5.63
N LYS A 145 -4.44 8.79 -6.04
CA LYS A 145 -5.11 9.19 -7.28
C LYS A 145 -4.39 8.73 -8.53
N SER A 146 -3.10 8.48 -8.46
CA SER A 146 -2.31 8.04 -9.62
C SER A 146 -2.76 6.69 -10.19
N ILE A 147 -3.60 5.94 -9.47
CA ILE A 147 -4.25 4.72 -9.96
C ILE A 147 -5.09 4.98 -11.22
N GLU A 148 -5.61 6.19 -11.38
CA GLU A 148 -6.39 6.59 -12.56
C GLU A 148 -5.58 6.52 -13.85
N LEU A 149 -4.25 6.53 -13.79
CA LEU A 149 -3.37 6.29 -14.93
C LEU A 149 -3.35 4.81 -15.39
N LEU A 150 -3.97 3.91 -14.63
CA LEU A 150 -4.19 2.51 -14.98
C LEU A 150 -5.64 2.22 -15.41
N ASP A 151 -6.39 3.24 -15.83
CA ASP A 151 -7.79 3.17 -16.23
C ASP A 151 -8.73 2.62 -15.13
N ILE A 152 -8.37 2.80 -13.86
CA ILE A 152 -9.18 2.47 -12.68
C ILE A 152 -9.57 3.79 -12.01
N SER A 153 -10.88 4.09 -11.93
CA SER A 153 -11.32 5.28 -11.20
C SER A 153 -10.95 5.21 -9.71
N PHE A 154 -10.74 6.36 -9.07
CA PHE A 154 -10.45 6.37 -7.63
C PHE A 154 -11.56 5.72 -6.80
N GLU A 155 -12.83 5.87 -7.19
CA GLU A 155 -13.96 5.22 -6.50
C GLU A 155 -13.90 3.70 -6.59
N GLU A 156 -13.61 3.16 -7.78
CA GLU A 156 -13.41 1.72 -8.01
C GLU A 156 -12.21 1.19 -7.22
N PHE A 157 -11.12 1.93 -7.19
CA PHE A 157 -9.94 1.57 -6.40
C PHE A 157 -10.22 1.57 -4.89
N ALA A 158 -10.96 2.58 -4.40
CA ALA A 158 -11.37 2.64 -3.00
C ALA A 158 -12.28 1.45 -2.61
N GLU A 159 -13.18 1.03 -3.51
CA GLU A 159 -14.01 -0.14 -3.30
C GLU A 159 -13.19 -1.43 -3.27
N LEU A 160 -12.29 -1.61 -4.25
CA LEU A 160 -11.38 -2.75 -4.33
C LEU A 160 -10.51 -2.87 -3.06
N ALA A 161 -9.88 -1.78 -2.65
CA ALA A 161 -9.02 -1.74 -1.48
C ALA A 161 -9.81 -2.02 -0.19
N LEU A 162 -10.98 -1.39 -0.03
CA LEU A 162 -11.85 -1.63 1.13
C LEU A 162 -12.27 -3.10 1.22
N ASN A 163 -12.70 -3.71 0.11
CA ASN A 163 -13.12 -5.10 0.07
C ASN A 163 -11.96 -6.04 0.42
N ALA A 164 -10.77 -5.81 -0.15
CA ALA A 164 -9.57 -6.59 0.17
C ALA A 164 -9.23 -6.53 1.66
N MET A 165 -9.27 -5.34 2.26
CA MET A 165 -8.99 -5.16 3.69
C MET A 165 -10.08 -5.77 4.58
N CYS A 166 -11.36 -5.73 4.16
CA CYS A 166 -12.47 -6.37 4.91
C CYS A 166 -12.36 -7.89 4.97
N GLU A 167 -11.75 -8.54 3.99
CA GLU A 167 -11.53 -9.99 3.99
C GLU A 167 -10.51 -10.44 5.04
N ILE A 168 -9.63 -9.55 5.46
CA ILE A 168 -8.60 -9.80 6.46
C ILE A 168 -8.79 -8.98 7.75
N ASP A 169 -10.01 -8.52 8.04
CA ASP A 169 -10.32 -7.64 9.17
C ASP A 169 -9.84 -8.19 10.53
N THR A 170 -9.90 -9.51 10.72
CA THR A 170 -9.39 -10.18 11.92
C THR A 170 -7.88 -10.05 12.08
N VAL A 171 -7.13 -10.07 10.98
CA VAL A 171 -5.67 -9.87 10.97
C VAL A 171 -5.31 -8.40 11.21
N LEU A 172 -6.13 -7.49 10.69
CA LEU A 172 -5.95 -6.05 10.86
C LEU A 172 -6.39 -5.56 12.26
N GLU A 173 -7.13 -6.37 13.00
CA GLU A 173 -7.73 -6.00 14.30
C GLU A 173 -8.67 -4.77 14.21
N LEU A 174 -9.47 -4.67 13.10
CA LEU A 174 -10.33 -3.55 12.76
C LEU A 174 -11.79 -3.96 12.52
#